data_d595a1ac86a5ae83f0454c1580157b3b
#
_entry.id   d595a1ac86a5ae83f0454c1580157b3b
#
_cell.length_a   1.000
_cell.length_b   1.000
_cell.length_c   1.000
_cell.angle_alpha   90.00
_cell.angle_beta   90.00
_cell.angle_gamma   90.00
#
_symmetry.space_group_name_H-M   'P 1'
#
loop_
_entity.id
_entity.type
_entity.pdbx_description
1 polymer ?
#
loop_
_entity_poly.entity_id
_entity_poly.type
_entity_poly.pdbx_seq_one_letter_code
_entity_poly.pdbx_strand_id
1 'polypeptide(L)'
;ELETCGKPVAVALNGLALGGGLEVALACHYRVAANDNPKLQFGLPEAKIGLLPGAGGTQRLPRLVGVQAALPLILQGESFNAEKALAMGVVQELAPSAETVDKAKTWVKANPNAKAPWDEKGFKVPGGVVHRHPGAGQVATMSNAMLMSKTYGNYPAQKNILSCIYEGIQVPIDAGLRIETRYFINTQQRPEAKAMIRSLFLSMQELSKGGNRPAGYPKTEFKKIAVIGAGLMGAGIAYVQAKAGIPTVLVDVSKENAEKGK
;
A
#
# COMPACT_ATOMS: atom_id res chain seq x y z
N GLU A 1 21.10 5.10 4.33
CA GLU A 1 22.05 4.79 5.44
C GLU A 1 21.91 3.34 5.94
N LEU A 2 20.71 2.80 6.17
CA LEU A 2 20.54 1.39 6.63
C LEU A 2 21.18 0.37 5.68
N GLU A 3 21.03 0.56 4.36
CA GLU A 3 21.58 -0.31 3.33
C GLU A 3 23.10 -0.20 3.20
N THR A 4 23.67 0.94 3.58
CA THR A 4 25.07 1.33 3.26
C THR A 4 25.92 1.59 4.49
N CYS A 5 25.44 1.20 5.68
CA CYS A 5 26.19 1.38 6.93
C CYS A 5 27.36 0.41 7.12
N GLY A 6 27.62 -0.46 6.15
CA GLY A 6 28.71 -1.46 6.19
C GLY A 6 28.42 -2.64 7.13
N LYS A 7 27.17 -2.80 7.58
CA LYS A 7 26.74 -3.94 8.41
C LYS A 7 25.42 -4.50 7.90
N PRO A 8 25.17 -5.81 7.99
CA PRO A 8 23.89 -6.39 7.62
C PRO A 8 22.80 -5.91 8.58
N VAL A 9 21.64 -5.56 8.01
CA VAL A 9 20.45 -5.17 8.76
C VAL A 9 19.31 -6.09 8.36
N ALA A 10 18.69 -6.73 9.33
CA ALA A 10 17.49 -7.54 9.13
C ALA A 10 16.33 -6.97 9.94
N VAL A 11 15.11 -7.14 9.45
CA VAL A 11 13.89 -6.69 10.14
C VAL A 11 12.94 -7.86 10.40
N ALA A 12 12.38 -7.90 11.61
CA ALA A 12 11.30 -8.80 12.01
C ALA A 12 9.97 -8.03 11.95
N LEU A 13 9.03 -8.51 11.14
CA LEU A 13 7.76 -7.85 10.85
C LEU A 13 6.61 -8.64 11.47
N ASN A 14 5.95 -8.04 12.46
CA ASN A 14 4.89 -8.69 13.23
C ASN A 14 3.66 -7.77 13.43
N GLY A 15 3.37 -6.91 12.47
CA GLY A 15 2.23 -5.99 12.53
C GLY A 15 2.11 -5.18 11.25
N LEU A 16 1.38 -4.08 11.30
CA LEU A 16 1.20 -3.21 10.14
C LEU A 16 2.55 -2.59 9.72
N ALA A 17 2.99 -2.89 8.51
CA ALA A 17 4.13 -2.25 7.85
C ALA A 17 3.61 -1.47 6.64
N LEU A 18 3.04 -0.30 6.90
CA LEU A 18 2.42 0.57 5.90
C LEU A 18 3.22 1.86 5.71
N GLY A 19 3.24 2.38 4.49
CA GLY A 19 3.94 3.62 4.16
C GLY A 19 5.41 3.57 4.56
N GLY A 20 5.88 4.59 5.28
CA GLY A 20 7.26 4.67 5.78
C GLY A 20 7.72 3.44 6.56
N GLY A 21 6.82 2.71 7.24
CA GLY A 21 7.14 1.46 7.92
C GLY A 21 7.58 0.36 6.95
N LEU A 22 6.92 0.23 5.80
CA LEU A 22 7.36 -0.67 4.75
C LEU A 22 8.64 -0.16 4.07
N GLU A 23 8.78 1.14 3.87
CA GLU A 23 9.97 1.74 3.25
C GLU A 23 11.25 1.47 4.07
N VAL A 24 11.16 1.57 5.41
CA VAL A 24 12.25 1.16 6.32
C VAL A 24 12.55 -0.33 6.20
N ALA A 25 11.52 -1.17 6.13
CA ALA A 25 11.71 -2.61 5.95
C ALA A 25 12.36 -2.94 4.60
N LEU A 26 11.98 -2.24 3.52
CA LEU A 26 12.59 -2.40 2.19
C LEU A 26 14.06 -1.95 2.15
N ALA A 27 14.47 -1.04 3.03
CA ALA A 27 15.87 -0.61 3.18
C ALA A 27 16.73 -1.58 4.01
N CYS A 28 16.14 -2.61 4.61
CA CYS A 28 16.87 -3.68 5.27
C CYS A 28 17.29 -4.74 4.26
N HIS A 29 18.41 -5.45 4.54
CA HIS A 29 18.94 -6.50 3.69
C HIS A 29 18.07 -7.77 3.73
N TYR A 30 17.44 -8.06 4.87
CA TYR A 30 16.61 -9.24 5.07
C TYR A 30 15.34 -8.92 5.85
N ARG A 31 14.24 -9.56 5.49
CA ARG A 31 12.91 -9.34 6.07
C ARG A 31 12.30 -10.69 6.41
N VAL A 32 12.01 -10.90 7.71
CA VAL A 32 11.24 -12.04 8.23
C VAL A 32 9.88 -11.53 8.66
N ALA A 33 8.81 -12.18 8.22
CA ALA A 33 7.45 -11.79 8.56
C ALA A 33 6.72 -12.87 9.35
N ALA A 34 5.86 -12.46 10.27
CA ALA A 34 5.01 -13.37 11.02
C ALA A 34 3.97 -14.03 10.09
N ASN A 35 3.72 -15.34 10.26
CA ASN A 35 2.71 -16.10 9.53
C ASN A 35 1.45 -16.39 10.35
N ASP A 36 1.48 -16.09 11.65
CA ASP A 36 0.41 -16.35 12.62
C ASP A 36 -0.30 -15.07 13.10
N ASN A 37 0.04 -13.90 12.55
CA ASN A 37 -0.60 -12.65 12.88
C ASN A 37 -1.53 -12.17 11.75
N PRO A 38 -2.86 -12.35 11.84
CA PRO A 38 -3.80 -11.95 10.80
C PRO A 38 -3.90 -10.42 10.61
N LYS A 39 -3.34 -9.63 11.53
CA LYS A 39 -3.28 -8.17 11.43
C LYS A 39 -2.05 -7.67 10.68
N LEU A 40 -1.10 -8.55 10.35
CA LEU A 40 0.08 -8.18 9.57
C LEU A 40 -0.35 -7.83 8.14
N GLN A 41 -0.06 -6.60 7.75
CA GLN A 41 -0.33 -6.07 6.41
C GLN A 41 0.84 -5.21 5.95
N PHE A 42 1.16 -5.31 4.68
CA PHE A 42 2.15 -4.50 3.98
C PHE A 42 1.46 -3.59 2.98
N GLY A 43 2.04 -2.43 2.69
CA GLY A 43 1.51 -1.55 1.65
C GLY A 43 2.16 -0.17 1.63
N LEU A 44 1.98 0.52 0.51
CA LEU A 44 2.40 1.92 0.31
C LEU A 44 1.14 2.75 -0.03
N PRO A 45 0.33 3.12 0.99
CA PRO A 45 -0.99 3.73 0.78
C PRO A 45 -0.94 5.24 0.53
N GLU A 46 0.22 5.85 0.35
CA GLU A 46 0.42 7.29 0.23
C GLU A 46 -0.42 7.92 -0.87
N ALA A 47 -0.62 7.21 -1.99
CA ALA A 47 -1.45 7.69 -3.10
C ALA A 47 -2.91 7.96 -2.70
N LYS A 48 -3.44 7.23 -1.70
CA LYS A 48 -4.81 7.41 -1.18
C LYS A 48 -5.03 8.74 -0.49
N ILE A 49 -3.96 9.37 -0.05
CA ILE A 49 -3.99 10.68 0.62
C ILE A 49 -3.29 11.78 -0.20
N GLY A 50 -3.09 11.53 -1.50
CA GLY A 50 -2.52 12.50 -2.42
C GLY A 50 -1.01 12.71 -2.30
N LEU A 51 -0.30 11.74 -1.72
CA LEU A 51 1.17 11.71 -1.62
C LEU A 51 1.76 10.55 -2.44
N LEU A 52 3.08 10.48 -2.48
CA LEU A 52 3.83 9.31 -2.95
C LEU A 52 4.76 8.82 -1.82
N PRO A 53 5.17 7.54 -1.84
CA PRO A 53 6.21 7.03 -0.92
C PRO A 53 7.50 7.83 -1.09
N GLY A 54 7.99 8.44 -0.01
CA GLY A 54 9.10 9.41 -0.06
C GLY A 54 10.36 8.98 0.68
N ALA A 55 10.41 7.74 1.17
CA ALA A 55 11.58 7.16 1.84
C ALA A 55 12.16 5.94 1.09
N GLY A 56 11.99 5.91 -0.23
CA GLY A 56 12.57 4.92 -1.13
C GLY A 56 11.59 3.86 -1.64
N GLY A 57 10.32 3.93 -1.28
CA GLY A 57 9.31 2.94 -1.68
C GLY A 57 9.10 2.87 -3.18
N THR A 58 9.08 4.01 -3.89
CA THR A 58 8.96 4.07 -5.35
C THR A 58 10.19 3.52 -6.07
N GLN A 59 11.30 3.36 -5.36
CA GLN A 59 12.55 2.90 -5.93
C GLN A 59 12.89 1.46 -5.55
N ARG A 60 12.70 1.09 -4.26
CA ARG A 60 13.07 -0.25 -3.76
C ARG A 60 12.05 -1.30 -4.14
N LEU A 61 10.74 -1.02 -3.99
CA LEU A 61 9.73 -2.02 -4.32
C LEU A 61 9.78 -2.45 -5.79
N PRO A 62 9.82 -1.54 -6.80
CA PRO A 62 9.96 -1.95 -8.19
C PRO A 62 11.27 -2.70 -8.51
N ARG A 63 12.36 -2.42 -7.77
CA ARG A 63 13.62 -3.16 -7.94
C ARG A 63 13.55 -4.58 -7.38
N LEU A 64 12.70 -4.83 -6.40
CA LEU A 64 12.50 -6.18 -5.85
C LEU A 64 11.52 -7.01 -6.69
N VAL A 65 10.34 -6.45 -6.99
CA VAL A 65 9.23 -7.23 -7.56
C VAL A 65 9.00 -6.97 -9.06
N GLY A 66 9.73 -6.03 -9.64
CA GLY A 66 9.50 -5.54 -11.00
C GLY A 66 8.44 -4.43 -11.08
N VAL A 67 8.53 -3.61 -12.12
CA VAL A 67 7.65 -2.44 -12.31
C VAL A 67 6.17 -2.85 -12.43
N GLN A 68 5.88 -3.88 -13.21
CA GLN A 68 4.51 -4.33 -13.45
C GLN A 68 3.78 -4.76 -12.16
N ALA A 69 4.47 -5.48 -11.27
CA ALA A 69 3.90 -5.92 -10.00
C ALA A 69 3.83 -4.79 -8.96
N ALA A 70 4.78 -3.86 -9.00
CA ALA A 70 4.84 -2.75 -8.05
C ALA A 70 3.78 -1.66 -8.32
N LEU A 71 3.45 -1.39 -9.59
CA LEU A 71 2.56 -0.30 -9.98
C LEU A 71 1.19 -0.32 -9.27
N PRO A 72 0.40 -1.40 -9.26
CA PRO A 72 -0.89 -1.42 -8.56
C PRO A 72 -0.72 -1.21 -7.04
N LEU A 73 0.34 -1.74 -6.45
CA LEU A 73 0.61 -1.59 -5.01
C LEU A 73 0.89 -0.14 -4.61
N ILE A 74 1.55 0.63 -5.48
CA ILE A 74 1.92 2.02 -5.20
C ILE A 74 0.86 3.00 -5.70
N LEU A 75 0.34 2.83 -6.94
CA LEU A 75 -0.63 3.74 -7.54
C LEU A 75 -2.01 3.67 -6.87
N GLN A 76 -2.43 2.48 -6.44
CA GLN A 76 -3.71 2.26 -5.77
C GLN A 76 -3.57 2.16 -4.25
N GLY A 77 -2.34 2.07 -3.75
CA GLY A 77 -2.06 1.90 -2.33
C GLY A 77 -2.64 0.59 -1.76
N GLU A 78 -2.63 -0.49 -2.57
CA GLU A 78 -3.14 -1.79 -2.15
C GLU A 78 -2.29 -2.39 -1.03
N SER A 79 -2.97 -2.95 -0.03
CA SER A 79 -2.31 -3.73 1.02
C SER A 79 -2.27 -5.20 0.64
N PHE A 80 -1.26 -5.91 1.16
CA PHE A 80 -1.08 -7.33 0.94
C PHE A 80 -0.58 -8.03 2.22
N ASN A 81 -0.88 -9.31 2.34
CA ASN A 81 -0.54 -10.13 3.50
C ASN A 81 0.87 -10.75 3.39
N ALA A 82 1.25 -11.51 4.41
CA ALA A 82 2.57 -12.14 4.53
C ALA A 82 2.84 -13.15 3.41
N GLU A 83 1.86 -13.98 3.04
CA GLU A 83 1.98 -14.99 2.00
C GLU A 83 2.22 -14.34 0.62
N LYS A 84 1.47 -13.28 0.30
CA LYS A 84 1.66 -12.52 -0.94
C LYS A 84 3.01 -11.80 -0.93
N ALA A 85 3.45 -11.28 0.22
CA ALA A 85 4.76 -10.64 0.37
C ALA A 85 5.91 -11.62 0.11
N LEU A 86 5.81 -12.86 0.61
CA LEU A 86 6.77 -13.92 0.34
C LEU A 86 6.76 -14.32 -1.14
N ALA A 87 5.59 -14.57 -1.69
CA ALA A 87 5.44 -14.97 -3.10
C ALA A 87 6.00 -13.94 -4.08
N MET A 88 5.95 -12.65 -3.75
CA MET A 88 6.52 -11.56 -4.54
C MET A 88 8.01 -11.31 -4.26
N GLY A 89 8.60 -11.92 -3.22
CA GLY A 89 9.97 -11.65 -2.80
C GLY A 89 10.16 -10.36 -1.99
N VAL A 90 9.08 -9.75 -1.53
CA VAL A 90 9.14 -8.58 -0.61
C VAL A 90 9.69 -8.99 0.73
N VAL A 91 9.30 -10.16 1.26
CA VAL A 91 9.91 -10.81 2.42
C VAL A 91 10.59 -12.10 2.00
N GLN A 92 11.65 -12.51 2.72
CA GLN A 92 12.45 -13.68 2.39
C GLN A 92 12.05 -14.91 3.20
N GLU A 93 11.44 -14.70 4.38
CA GLU A 93 11.07 -15.80 5.28
C GLU A 93 9.78 -15.50 6.02
N LEU A 94 8.96 -16.54 6.24
CA LEU A 94 7.83 -16.51 7.17
C LEU A 94 8.15 -17.39 8.38
N ALA A 95 7.79 -16.91 9.57
CA ALA A 95 7.98 -17.63 10.82
C ALA A 95 6.86 -17.29 11.83
N PRO A 96 6.63 -18.11 12.86
CA PRO A 96 5.78 -17.71 13.96
C PRO A 96 6.24 -16.40 14.60
N SER A 97 5.31 -15.56 15.04
CA SER A 97 5.59 -14.24 15.62
C SER A 97 6.70 -14.27 16.67
N ALA A 98 6.71 -15.30 17.53
CA ALA A 98 7.70 -15.47 18.57
C ALA A 98 9.13 -15.72 18.05
N GLU A 99 9.28 -16.21 16.83
CA GLU A 99 10.57 -16.63 16.24
C GLU A 99 11.15 -15.58 15.29
N THR A 100 10.37 -14.62 14.81
CA THR A 100 10.78 -13.68 13.76
C THR A 100 12.08 -12.93 14.10
N VAL A 101 12.23 -12.51 15.34
CA VAL A 101 13.42 -11.78 15.81
C VAL A 101 14.67 -12.68 15.83
N ASP A 102 14.54 -13.91 16.29
CA ASP A 102 15.69 -14.83 16.38
C ASP A 102 16.11 -15.31 14.99
N LYS A 103 15.18 -15.49 14.07
CA LYS A 103 15.45 -15.74 12.65
C LYS A 103 16.24 -14.57 12.02
N ALA A 104 15.78 -13.34 12.24
CA ALA A 104 16.47 -12.14 11.78
C ALA A 104 17.91 -12.05 12.33
N LYS A 105 18.10 -12.26 13.64
CA LYS A 105 19.44 -12.29 14.28
C LYS A 105 20.34 -13.40 13.73
N THR A 106 19.78 -14.59 13.51
CA THR A 106 20.52 -15.72 12.96
C THR A 106 21.01 -15.39 11.55
N TRP A 107 20.14 -14.82 10.72
CA TRP A 107 20.50 -14.41 9.37
C TRP A 107 21.63 -13.35 9.38
N VAL A 108 21.53 -12.31 10.22
CA VAL A 108 22.55 -11.26 10.32
C VAL A 108 23.93 -11.85 10.67
N LYS A 109 23.97 -12.79 11.63
CA LYS A 109 25.22 -13.45 12.04
C LYS A 109 25.82 -14.30 10.91
N ALA A 110 24.98 -14.94 10.11
CA ALA A 110 25.41 -15.79 8.99
C ALA A 110 25.84 -14.99 7.76
N ASN A 111 25.42 -13.71 7.63
CA ASN A 111 25.62 -12.90 6.45
C ASN A 111 26.32 -11.56 6.75
N PRO A 112 27.55 -11.57 7.29
CA PRO A 112 28.24 -10.34 7.75
C PRO A 112 28.53 -9.33 6.64
N ASN A 113 28.56 -9.76 5.39
CA ASN A 113 28.87 -8.94 4.20
C ASN A 113 27.67 -8.74 3.28
N ALA A 114 26.45 -8.91 3.79
CA ALA A 114 25.25 -8.76 2.99
C ALA A 114 25.13 -7.36 2.37
N LYS A 115 24.64 -7.32 1.14
CA LYS A 115 24.36 -6.10 0.38
C LYS A 115 22.91 -6.12 -0.09
N ALA A 116 22.37 -4.94 -0.37
CA ALA A 116 21.08 -4.85 -1.03
C ALA A 116 21.18 -5.42 -2.46
N PRO A 117 20.12 -6.03 -3.01
CA PRO A 117 20.17 -6.64 -4.35
C PRO A 117 20.66 -5.71 -5.45
N TRP A 118 20.28 -4.43 -5.39
CA TRP A 118 20.68 -3.41 -6.37
C TRP A 118 22.10 -2.91 -6.26
N ASP A 119 22.81 -3.28 -5.19
CA ASP A 119 24.24 -3.01 -4.99
C ASP A 119 25.12 -4.17 -5.44
N GLU A 120 24.52 -5.32 -5.79
CA GLU A 120 25.23 -6.46 -6.32
C GLU A 120 25.62 -6.27 -7.79
N LYS A 121 26.84 -6.70 -8.14
CA LYS A 121 27.34 -6.61 -9.52
C LYS A 121 26.44 -7.41 -10.47
N GLY A 122 25.95 -6.74 -11.49
CA GLY A 122 25.10 -7.38 -12.51
C GLY A 122 23.62 -7.45 -12.16
N PHE A 123 23.17 -6.77 -11.09
CA PHE A 123 21.74 -6.66 -10.77
C PHE A 123 20.94 -6.18 -11.98
N LYS A 124 19.80 -6.83 -12.18
CA LYS A 124 18.81 -6.46 -13.20
C LYS A 124 17.43 -6.39 -12.54
N VAL A 125 16.71 -5.30 -12.82
CA VAL A 125 15.34 -5.15 -12.38
C VAL A 125 14.47 -6.26 -12.98
N PRO A 126 13.66 -6.96 -12.17
CA PRO A 126 12.75 -7.98 -12.70
C PRO A 126 11.81 -7.38 -13.76
N GLY A 127 11.66 -8.05 -14.91
CA GLY A 127 10.89 -7.54 -16.05
C GLY A 127 11.59 -6.46 -16.88
N GLY A 128 12.81 -6.07 -16.50
CA GLY A 128 13.64 -5.11 -17.24
C GLY A 128 13.26 -3.64 -17.02
N VAL A 129 14.01 -2.75 -17.66
CA VAL A 129 13.79 -1.30 -17.65
C VAL A 129 13.39 -0.81 -19.05
N VAL A 130 12.65 0.29 -19.12
CA VAL A 130 11.92 0.76 -20.31
C VAL A 130 12.82 0.89 -21.55
N HIS A 131 14.01 1.47 -21.39
CA HIS A 131 14.92 1.70 -22.54
C HIS A 131 15.70 0.47 -23.00
N ARG A 132 15.65 -0.64 -22.25
CA ARG A 132 16.38 -1.88 -22.55
C ARG A 132 15.50 -3.08 -22.81
N HIS A 133 14.20 -2.96 -22.57
CA HIS A 133 13.27 -4.08 -22.70
C HIS A 133 11.94 -3.62 -23.31
N PRO A 134 11.56 -4.11 -24.51
CA PRO A 134 10.32 -3.66 -25.21
C PRO A 134 9.06 -3.82 -24.36
N GLY A 135 8.93 -4.93 -23.61
CA GLY A 135 7.77 -5.16 -22.75
C GLY A 135 7.64 -4.14 -21.63
N ALA A 136 8.75 -3.67 -21.06
CA ALA A 136 8.73 -2.62 -20.04
C ALA A 136 8.27 -1.27 -20.62
N GLY A 137 8.59 -0.98 -21.87
CA GLY A 137 8.08 0.19 -22.61
C GLY A 137 6.55 0.14 -22.77
N GLN A 138 6.00 -1.02 -23.13
CA GLN A 138 4.56 -1.21 -23.21
C GLN A 138 3.87 -1.01 -21.86
N VAL A 139 4.43 -1.56 -20.79
CA VAL A 139 3.90 -1.37 -19.42
C VAL A 139 3.83 0.12 -19.05
N ALA A 140 4.86 0.91 -19.34
CA ALA A 140 4.88 2.34 -19.06
C ALA A 140 3.77 3.10 -19.85
N THR A 141 3.65 2.82 -21.15
CA THR A 141 2.64 3.46 -22.01
C THR A 141 1.22 3.09 -21.58
N MET A 142 0.95 1.80 -21.35
CA MET A 142 -0.36 1.31 -20.93
C MET A 142 -0.73 1.85 -19.54
N SER A 143 0.24 1.91 -18.62
CA SER A 143 0.01 2.43 -17.27
C SER A 143 -0.38 3.90 -17.28
N ASN A 144 0.24 4.71 -18.16
CA ASN A 144 -0.13 6.11 -18.31
C ASN A 144 -1.54 6.28 -18.89
N ALA A 145 -1.88 5.51 -19.93
CA ALA A 145 -3.22 5.52 -20.53
C ALA A 145 -4.30 5.10 -19.52
N MET A 146 -4.04 4.02 -18.77
CA MET A 146 -4.95 3.54 -17.73
C MET A 146 -5.09 4.56 -16.59
N LEU A 147 -4.00 5.19 -16.18
CA LEU A 147 -4.02 6.24 -15.17
C LEU A 147 -4.92 7.40 -15.62
N MET A 148 -4.71 7.89 -16.84
CA MET A 148 -5.50 9.00 -17.39
C MET A 148 -6.98 8.63 -17.52
N SER A 149 -7.31 7.42 -17.97
CA SER A 149 -8.71 6.96 -18.07
C SER A 149 -9.44 6.87 -16.72
N LYS A 150 -8.70 6.58 -15.64
CA LYS A 150 -9.28 6.46 -14.30
C LYS A 150 -9.30 7.78 -13.51
N THR A 151 -8.35 8.65 -13.76
CA THR A 151 -8.13 9.86 -12.94
C THR A 151 -8.50 11.15 -13.64
N TYR A 152 -8.64 11.13 -14.95
CA TYR A 152 -8.84 12.32 -15.81
C TYR A 152 -7.82 13.44 -15.54
N GLY A 153 -6.64 13.08 -15.03
CA GLY A 153 -5.59 14.03 -14.64
C GLY A 153 -5.78 14.76 -13.32
N ASN A 154 -6.85 14.45 -12.57
CA ASN A 154 -7.19 15.16 -11.32
C ASN A 154 -6.37 14.74 -10.08
N TYR A 155 -5.52 13.72 -10.21
CA TYR A 155 -4.73 13.19 -9.10
C TYR A 155 -3.24 13.29 -9.40
N PRO A 156 -2.58 14.41 -9.05
CA PRO A 156 -1.17 14.63 -9.35
C PRO A 156 -0.22 13.62 -8.72
N ALA A 157 -0.58 13.09 -7.55
CA ALA A 157 0.24 12.10 -6.84
C ALA A 157 0.49 10.85 -7.69
N GLN A 158 -0.55 10.27 -8.29
CA GLN A 158 -0.43 9.07 -9.11
C GLN A 158 0.41 9.33 -10.37
N LYS A 159 0.25 10.50 -11.01
CA LYS A 159 1.09 10.91 -12.14
C LYS A 159 2.55 11.02 -11.72
N ASN A 160 2.82 11.66 -10.59
CA ASN A 160 4.16 11.82 -10.05
C ASN A 160 4.78 10.47 -9.65
N ILE A 161 4.00 9.55 -9.07
CA ILE A 161 4.44 8.17 -8.79
C ILE A 161 4.89 7.48 -10.05
N LEU A 162 4.08 7.51 -11.12
CA LEU A 162 4.41 6.85 -12.38
C LEU A 162 5.68 7.43 -13.01
N SER A 163 5.80 8.77 -13.05
CA SER A 163 6.99 9.45 -13.56
C SER A 163 8.23 9.15 -12.70
N CYS A 164 8.09 9.17 -11.39
CA CYS A 164 9.16 8.87 -10.44
C CYS A 164 9.71 7.45 -10.60
N ILE A 165 8.83 6.45 -10.73
CA ILE A 165 9.24 5.07 -10.98
C ILE A 165 9.91 4.97 -12.34
N TYR A 166 9.31 5.55 -13.38
CA TYR A 166 9.84 5.51 -14.74
C TYR A 166 11.25 6.09 -14.83
N GLU A 167 11.48 7.28 -14.27
CA GLU A 167 12.79 7.93 -14.30
C GLU A 167 13.79 7.21 -13.38
N GLY A 168 13.36 6.90 -12.15
CA GLY A 168 14.25 6.41 -11.11
C GLY A 168 14.74 4.99 -11.33
N ILE A 169 13.92 4.11 -11.95
CA ILE A 169 14.31 2.72 -12.19
C ILE A 169 15.43 2.57 -13.24
N GLN A 170 15.68 3.59 -14.03
CA GLN A 170 16.66 3.59 -15.12
C GLN A 170 18.05 4.03 -14.69
N VAL A 171 18.21 4.49 -13.46
CA VAL A 171 19.45 5.03 -12.89
C VAL A 171 19.85 4.25 -11.63
N PRO A 172 21.09 4.39 -11.13
CA PRO A 172 21.50 3.83 -9.85
C PRO A 172 20.58 4.27 -8.71
N ILE A 173 20.45 3.44 -7.66
CA ILE A 173 19.49 3.66 -6.57
C ILE A 173 19.59 5.05 -5.93
N ASP A 174 20.81 5.55 -5.69
CA ASP A 174 21.02 6.88 -5.08
C ASP A 174 20.49 8.01 -5.95
N ALA A 175 20.63 7.91 -7.27
CA ALA A 175 20.04 8.88 -8.19
C ALA A 175 18.52 8.74 -8.22
N GLY A 176 18.01 7.51 -8.18
CA GLY A 176 16.58 7.23 -8.07
C GLY A 176 15.95 7.82 -6.81
N LEU A 177 16.61 7.71 -5.64
CA LEU A 177 16.16 8.30 -4.39
C LEU A 177 16.12 9.84 -4.46
N ARG A 178 17.07 10.48 -5.13
CA ARG A 178 17.03 11.94 -5.37
C ARG A 178 15.87 12.33 -6.30
N ILE A 179 15.57 11.50 -7.30
CA ILE A 179 14.40 11.69 -8.17
C ILE A 179 13.13 11.58 -7.35
N GLU A 180 13.01 10.56 -6.50
CA GLU A 180 11.87 10.39 -5.59
C GLU A 180 11.68 11.60 -4.68
N THR A 181 12.73 12.08 -4.03
CA THR A 181 12.67 13.28 -3.17
C THR A 181 12.13 14.50 -3.94
N ARG A 182 12.58 14.73 -5.17
CA ARG A 182 12.09 15.83 -6.02
C ARG A 182 10.60 15.72 -6.31
N TYR A 183 10.13 14.53 -6.68
CA TYR A 183 8.71 14.27 -6.91
C TYR A 183 7.88 14.33 -5.63
N PHE A 184 8.42 13.87 -4.52
CA PHE A 184 7.78 13.97 -3.20
C PHE A 184 7.54 15.44 -2.81
N ILE A 185 8.56 16.29 -2.88
CA ILE A 185 8.43 17.72 -2.57
C ILE A 185 7.40 18.38 -3.50
N ASN A 186 7.46 18.11 -4.81
CA ASN A 186 6.48 18.63 -5.75
C ASN A 186 5.05 18.22 -5.39
N THR A 187 4.85 16.95 -5.03
CA THR A 187 3.52 16.41 -4.68
C THR A 187 3.01 17.01 -3.37
N GLN A 188 3.84 17.03 -2.34
CA GLN A 188 3.49 17.50 -0.99
C GLN A 188 3.12 18.99 -0.94
N GLN A 189 3.71 19.80 -1.82
CA GLN A 189 3.41 21.24 -1.90
C GLN A 189 2.06 21.54 -2.57
N ARG A 190 1.47 20.59 -3.28
CA ARG A 190 0.23 20.79 -4.03
C ARG A 190 -1.00 20.94 -3.12
N PRO A 191 -1.99 21.75 -3.53
CA PRO A 191 -3.24 21.90 -2.80
C PRO A 191 -4.04 20.59 -2.71
N GLU A 192 -3.96 19.74 -3.75
CA GLU A 192 -4.64 18.44 -3.76
C GLU A 192 -4.13 17.53 -2.62
N ALA A 193 -2.82 17.47 -2.39
CA ALA A 193 -2.25 16.70 -1.28
C ALA A 193 -2.76 17.21 0.07
N LYS A 194 -2.74 18.52 0.28
CA LYS A 194 -3.25 19.14 1.52
C LYS A 194 -4.74 18.86 1.74
N ALA A 195 -5.54 18.99 0.69
CA ALA A 195 -6.98 18.72 0.75
C ALA A 195 -7.29 17.24 1.05
N MET A 196 -6.59 16.32 0.38
CA MET A 196 -6.76 14.88 0.59
C MET A 196 -6.31 14.44 1.98
N ILE A 197 -5.17 14.92 2.47
CA ILE A 197 -4.71 14.65 3.84
C ILE A 197 -5.74 15.16 4.85
N ARG A 198 -6.24 16.39 4.67
CA ARG A 198 -7.24 16.97 5.58
C ARG A 198 -8.52 16.13 5.59
N SER A 199 -9.10 15.85 4.43
CA SER A 199 -10.40 15.20 4.32
C SER A 199 -10.33 13.69 4.55
N LEU A 200 -9.41 12.98 3.87
CA LEU A 200 -9.39 11.52 3.84
C LEU A 200 -8.57 10.90 4.99
N PHE A 201 -7.71 11.67 5.66
CA PHE A 201 -6.93 11.16 6.77
C PHE A 201 -7.33 11.81 8.10
N LEU A 202 -7.10 13.11 8.27
CA LEU A 202 -7.33 13.78 9.55
C LEU A 202 -8.81 13.80 9.94
N SER A 203 -9.69 14.29 9.06
CA SER A 203 -11.13 14.37 9.35
C SER A 203 -11.76 12.99 9.52
N MET A 204 -11.36 11.99 8.72
CA MET A 204 -11.83 10.62 8.88
C MET A 204 -11.40 10.00 10.22
N GLN A 205 -10.17 10.27 10.67
CA GLN A 205 -9.73 9.81 12.00
C GLN A 205 -10.50 10.48 13.13
N GLU A 206 -10.74 11.79 13.03
CA GLU A 206 -11.52 12.54 14.00
C GLU A 206 -12.95 12.01 14.11
N LEU A 207 -13.62 11.82 12.97
CA LEU A 207 -14.98 11.25 12.90
C LEU A 207 -15.04 9.83 13.45
N SER A 208 -14.08 8.98 13.08
CA SER A 208 -14.02 7.59 13.56
C SER A 208 -13.86 7.48 15.08
N LYS A 209 -13.20 8.47 15.70
CA LYS A 209 -13.08 8.57 17.18
C LYS A 209 -14.33 9.19 17.84
N GLY A 210 -15.32 9.60 17.05
CA GLY A 210 -16.52 10.26 17.54
C GLY A 210 -16.30 11.71 17.97
N GLY A 211 -15.33 12.41 17.38
CA GLY A 211 -14.96 13.79 17.73
C GLY A 211 -16.12 14.80 17.64
N ASN A 212 -17.08 14.55 16.74
CA ASN A 212 -18.27 15.40 16.58
C ASN A 212 -19.50 14.93 17.39
N ARG A 213 -19.34 13.91 18.25
CA ARG A 213 -20.44 13.45 19.10
C ARG A 213 -20.67 14.43 20.24
N PRO A 214 -21.91 14.89 20.47
CA PRO A 214 -22.22 15.74 21.60
C PRO A 214 -21.86 15.07 22.93
N ALA A 215 -21.30 15.84 23.85
CA ALA A 215 -20.99 15.34 25.18
C ALA A 215 -22.25 14.88 25.93
N GLY A 216 -22.13 13.80 26.70
CA GLY A 216 -23.25 13.25 27.49
C GLY A 216 -24.15 12.26 26.76
N TYR A 217 -23.96 12.05 25.45
CA TYR A 217 -24.74 11.06 24.69
C TYR A 217 -23.91 9.79 24.47
N PRO A 218 -24.36 8.62 24.98
CA PRO A 218 -23.67 7.35 24.76
C PRO A 218 -23.69 6.93 23.29
N LYS A 219 -22.76 6.06 22.92
CA LYS A 219 -22.79 5.43 21.58
C LYS A 219 -24.01 4.52 21.50
N THR A 220 -24.84 4.72 20.47
CA THR A 220 -26.00 3.86 20.22
C THR A 220 -25.53 2.54 19.62
N GLU A 221 -25.99 1.42 20.20
CA GLU A 221 -25.81 0.09 19.63
C GLU A 221 -27.13 -0.37 19.01
N PHE A 222 -27.09 -0.65 17.71
CA PHE A 222 -28.25 -1.13 16.98
C PHE A 222 -28.24 -2.67 16.96
N LYS A 223 -29.28 -3.27 17.58
CA LYS A 223 -29.45 -4.73 17.60
C LYS A 223 -30.14 -5.26 16.34
N LYS A 224 -30.88 -4.41 15.64
CA LYS A 224 -31.62 -4.75 14.42
C LYS A 224 -31.91 -3.46 13.65
N ILE A 225 -31.78 -3.53 12.32
CA ILE A 225 -31.98 -2.38 11.43
C ILE A 225 -33.00 -2.76 10.35
N ALA A 226 -33.82 -1.80 9.93
CA ALA A 226 -34.67 -1.92 8.76
C ALA A 226 -34.19 -0.95 7.67
N VAL A 227 -34.10 -1.44 6.44
CA VAL A 227 -33.82 -0.64 5.25
C VAL A 227 -35.11 -0.60 4.41
N ILE A 228 -35.61 0.57 4.14
CA ILE A 228 -36.84 0.80 3.34
C ILE A 228 -36.41 1.17 1.92
N GLY A 229 -36.83 0.36 0.96
CA GLY A 229 -36.43 0.42 -0.43
C GLY A 229 -35.30 -0.59 -0.75
N ALA A 230 -35.62 -1.60 -1.58
CA ALA A 230 -34.71 -2.69 -1.97
C ALA A 230 -34.03 -2.46 -3.34
N GLY A 231 -34.05 -1.24 -3.83
CA GLY A 231 -33.32 -0.85 -5.03
C GLY A 231 -31.79 -0.90 -4.82
N LEU A 232 -31.04 -0.48 -5.83
CA LEU A 232 -29.57 -0.54 -5.85
C LEU A 232 -28.90 -0.03 -4.55
N MET A 233 -29.34 1.13 -4.05
CA MET A 233 -28.76 1.70 -2.82
C MET A 233 -29.21 0.95 -1.57
N GLY A 234 -30.49 0.64 -1.44
CA GLY A 234 -31.02 -0.07 -0.27
C GLY A 234 -30.47 -1.48 -0.12
N ALA A 235 -30.37 -2.22 -1.21
CA ALA A 235 -29.72 -3.53 -1.24
C ALA A 235 -28.25 -3.44 -0.77
N GLY A 236 -27.48 -2.48 -1.29
CA GLY A 236 -26.10 -2.25 -0.88
C GLY A 236 -25.96 -1.88 0.61
N ILE A 237 -26.86 -1.01 1.13
CA ILE A 237 -26.89 -0.65 2.55
C ILE A 237 -27.21 -1.87 3.42
N ALA A 238 -28.21 -2.65 3.04
CA ALA A 238 -28.58 -3.88 3.75
C ALA A 238 -27.43 -4.89 3.78
N TYR A 239 -26.74 -5.06 2.65
CA TYR A 239 -25.57 -5.95 2.54
C TYR A 239 -24.46 -5.56 3.52
N VAL A 240 -24.04 -4.27 3.55
CA VAL A 240 -22.93 -3.85 4.43
C VAL A 240 -23.28 -3.97 5.91
N GLN A 241 -24.54 -3.77 6.27
CA GLN A 241 -25.04 -3.94 7.64
C GLN A 241 -25.06 -5.41 8.05
N ALA A 242 -25.59 -6.29 7.18
CA ALA A 242 -25.58 -7.72 7.40
C ALA A 242 -24.16 -8.28 7.51
N LYS A 243 -23.24 -7.79 6.66
CA LYS A 243 -21.80 -8.14 6.71
C LYS A 243 -21.15 -7.67 8.02
N ALA A 244 -21.60 -6.58 8.60
CA ALA A 244 -21.16 -6.10 9.92
C ALA A 244 -21.79 -6.90 11.10
N GLY A 245 -22.57 -7.95 10.83
CA GLY A 245 -23.21 -8.79 11.86
C GLY A 245 -24.48 -8.21 12.44
N ILE A 246 -25.07 -7.17 11.85
CA ILE A 246 -26.30 -6.55 12.33
C ILE A 246 -27.50 -7.20 11.59
N PRO A 247 -28.44 -7.85 12.29
CA PRO A 247 -29.66 -8.37 11.69
C PRO A 247 -30.41 -7.25 10.96
N THR A 248 -30.60 -7.42 9.64
CA THR A 248 -31.16 -6.38 8.77
C THR A 248 -32.44 -6.88 8.10
N VAL A 249 -33.50 -6.09 8.16
CA VAL A 249 -34.77 -6.31 7.44
C VAL A 249 -34.80 -5.40 6.24
N LEU A 250 -34.93 -5.97 5.05
CA LEU A 250 -35.09 -5.22 3.81
C LEU A 250 -36.58 -5.19 3.45
N VAL A 251 -37.12 -3.98 3.30
CA VAL A 251 -38.54 -3.74 3.02
C VAL A 251 -38.71 -3.01 1.69
N ASP A 252 -39.68 -3.41 0.88
CA ASP A 252 -40.05 -2.71 -0.36
C ASP A 252 -41.56 -2.73 -0.54
N VAL A 253 -42.05 -2.06 -1.58
CA VAL A 253 -43.51 -1.98 -1.92
C VAL A 253 -44.14 -3.35 -2.19
N SER A 254 -43.31 -4.35 -2.56
CA SER A 254 -43.72 -5.75 -2.69
C SER A 254 -42.63 -6.68 -2.16
N LYS A 255 -43.07 -7.87 -1.72
CA LYS A 255 -42.12 -8.93 -1.31
C LYS A 255 -41.21 -9.35 -2.45
N GLU A 256 -41.71 -9.36 -3.67
CA GLU A 256 -40.90 -9.69 -4.86
C GLU A 256 -39.74 -8.69 -5.05
N ASN A 257 -39.99 -7.40 -4.91
CA ASN A 257 -38.96 -6.38 -5.00
C ASN A 257 -37.93 -6.51 -3.87
N ALA A 258 -38.37 -6.80 -2.65
CA ALA A 258 -37.48 -7.01 -1.52
C ALA A 258 -36.56 -8.23 -1.73
N GLU A 259 -37.08 -9.34 -2.29
CA GLU A 259 -36.30 -10.54 -2.61
C GLU A 259 -35.29 -10.30 -3.76
N LYS A 260 -35.64 -9.46 -4.75
CA LYS A 260 -34.69 -9.07 -5.82
C LYS A 260 -33.50 -8.26 -5.30
N GLY A 261 -33.68 -7.50 -4.22
CA GLY A 261 -32.64 -6.70 -3.60
C GLY A 261 -31.77 -7.45 -2.57
N LYS A 262 -32.13 -8.70 -2.28
CA LYS A 262 -31.43 -9.54 -1.30
C LYS A 262 -30.22 -10.25 -1.93
#